data_6d6ed05bd3f35ae4381dc9b032cb383c
#
_entry.id   6d6ed05bd3f35ae4381dc9b032cb383c
#
_cell.length_a   1.000
_cell.length_b   1.000
_cell.length_c   1.000
_cell.angle_alpha   90.00
_cell.angle_beta   90.00
_cell.angle_gamma   90.00
#
_symmetry.space_group_name_H-M   'P 1'
#
loop_
_entity.id
_entity.type
_entity.pdbx_description
1 polymer ?
#
loop_
_entity_poly.entity_id
_entity_poly.type
_entity_poly.pdbx_seq_one_letter_code
_entity_poly.pdbx_strand_id
1 'polypeptide(L)' 'MLNPAIGKLIDNYDNRYRLVTDIAKCARDISAEAERNEEILIEKPVSIAINKLASDKGLL' A
#
# COMPACT_ATOMS: atom_id res chain seq x y z
N MET A 1 -7.61 -7.61 7.86
CA MET A 1 -7.44 -7.68 6.41
C MET A 1 -6.29 -8.63 6.08
N LEU A 2 -6.57 -9.64 5.28
CA LEU A 2 -5.57 -10.61 4.88
C LEU A 2 -5.08 -10.30 3.47
N ASN A 3 -3.81 -9.94 3.37
CA ASN A 3 -3.18 -9.66 2.09
C ASN A 3 -1.83 -10.35 2.07
N PRO A 4 -1.60 -11.33 1.15
CA PRO A 4 -0.34 -12.07 1.10
C PRO A 4 0.89 -11.18 0.97
N ALA A 5 0.74 -10.01 0.36
CA ALA A 5 1.85 -9.09 0.19
C ALA A 5 2.34 -8.49 1.51
N ILE A 6 1.48 -8.44 2.55
CA ILE A 6 1.88 -7.90 3.85
C ILE A 6 3.02 -8.71 4.45
N GLY A 7 2.93 -10.03 4.42
CA GLY A 7 3.99 -10.89 4.96
C GLY A 7 5.31 -10.64 4.28
N LYS A 8 5.29 -10.52 2.96
CA LYS A 8 6.50 -10.25 2.18
C LYS A 8 7.08 -8.88 2.49
N LEU A 9 6.22 -7.88 2.68
CA LEU A 9 6.66 -6.54 3.03
C LEU A 9 7.26 -6.49 4.43
N ILE A 10 6.66 -7.18 5.39
CA ILE A 10 7.18 -7.24 6.77
C ILE A 10 8.57 -7.84 6.78
N ASP A 11 8.80 -8.90 6.02
CA ASP A 11 10.11 -9.53 5.93
C ASP A 11 11.15 -8.63 5.27
N ASN A 12 10.71 -7.75 4.38
CA ASN A 12 11.60 -6.86 3.64
C ASN A 12 11.99 -5.62 4.45
N TYR A 13 11.16 -5.22 5.41
CA TYR A 13 11.40 -4.02 6.21
C TYR A 13 12.10 -4.35 7.52
N ASP A 14 13.07 -3.55 7.90
CA ASP A 14 13.77 -3.68 9.18
C ASP A 14 12.92 -3.24 10.35
N ASN A 15 11.94 -2.36 10.10
CA ASN A 15 11.14 -1.73 11.14
C ASN A 15 9.68 -1.64 10.69
N ARG A 16 8.80 -2.23 11.50
CA ARG A 16 7.36 -2.21 11.21
C ARG A 16 6.79 -0.80 11.18
N TYR A 17 7.35 0.09 11.98
CA TYR A 17 6.90 1.50 11.99
C TYR A 17 7.09 2.13 10.63
N ARG A 18 8.25 1.90 9.99
CA ARG A 18 8.51 2.41 8.65
C ARG A 18 7.57 1.82 7.63
N LEU A 19 7.29 0.52 7.75
CA LEU A 19 6.33 -0.15 6.85
C LEU A 19 4.95 0.50 6.96
N VAL A 20 4.45 0.68 8.18
CA VAL A 20 3.14 1.30 8.40
C VAL A 20 3.12 2.72 7.86
N THR A 21 4.18 3.48 8.09
CA THR A 21 4.29 4.86 7.60
C THR A 21 4.26 4.90 6.07
N ASP A 22 5.01 4.03 5.41
CA ASP A 22 5.05 3.97 3.95
C ASP A 22 3.70 3.57 3.37
N ILE A 23 3.04 2.59 3.98
CA ILE A 23 1.70 2.18 3.55
C ILE A 23 0.71 3.34 3.71
N ALA A 24 0.77 4.04 4.84
CA ALA A 24 -0.13 5.15 5.10
C ALA A 24 0.06 6.29 4.09
N LYS A 25 1.30 6.63 3.78
CA LYS A 25 1.60 7.66 2.79
C LYS A 25 1.10 7.25 1.42
N CYS A 26 1.37 6.02 1.02
CA CYS A 26 0.95 5.51 -0.28
C CYS A 26 -0.58 5.48 -0.39
N ALA A 27 -1.26 5.01 0.66
CA ALA A 27 -2.72 4.99 0.67
C ALA A 27 -3.31 6.39 0.58
N ARG A 28 -2.70 7.36 1.26
CA ARG A 28 -3.15 8.75 1.21
C ARG A 28 -2.98 9.33 -0.19
N ASP A 29 -1.87 9.05 -0.85
CA ASP A 29 -1.62 9.51 -2.20
C ASP A 29 -2.62 8.90 -3.18
N ILE A 30 -2.92 7.61 -3.02
CA ILE A 30 -3.90 6.91 -3.86
C ILE A 30 -5.29 7.53 -3.69
N SER A 31 -5.70 7.78 -2.45
CA SER A 31 -6.99 8.41 -2.17
C SER A 31 -7.07 9.82 -2.74
N ALA A 32 -6.01 10.62 -2.57
CA ALA A 32 -5.98 11.98 -3.06
C ALA A 32 -6.04 12.03 -4.59
N GLU A 33 -5.33 11.11 -5.24
CA GLU A 33 -5.34 11.03 -6.70
C GLU A 33 -6.71 10.60 -7.23
N ALA A 34 -7.32 9.60 -6.60
CA ALA A 34 -8.64 9.14 -6.98
C ALA A 34 -9.68 10.26 -6.82
N GLU A 35 -9.61 11.02 -5.72
CA GLU A 35 -10.49 12.14 -5.49
C GLU A 35 -10.31 13.24 -6.53
N ARG A 36 -9.06 13.54 -6.88
CA ARG A 36 -8.72 14.54 -7.87
C ARG A 36 -9.24 14.17 -9.26
N ASN A 37 -9.19 12.89 -9.60
CA ASN A 37 -9.65 12.38 -10.89
C ASN A 37 -11.13 11.97 -10.87
N GLU A 38 -11.81 12.15 -9.76
CA GLU A 38 -13.20 11.76 -9.57
C GLU A 38 -13.42 10.27 -9.84
N GLU A 39 -12.42 9.46 -9.51
CA GLU A 39 -12.51 8.02 -9.66
C GLU A 39 -13.11 7.37 -8.43
N ILE A 40 -13.87 6.31 -8.66
CA ILE A 40 -14.40 5.48 -7.58
C ILE A 40 -13.46 4.30 -7.41
N LEU A 41 -12.85 4.20 -6.23
CA LEU A 41 -11.96 3.08 -5.93
C LEU A 41 -12.76 1.83 -5.59
N ILE A 42 -12.49 0.75 -6.30
CA ILE A 42 -13.14 -0.53 -6.06
C ILE A 42 -12.56 -1.19 -4.80
N GLU A 43 -11.26 -1.05 -4.61
CA GLU A 43 -10.56 -1.58 -3.45
C GLU A 43 -10.23 -0.46 -2.46
N LYS A 44 -10.04 -0.86 -1.21
CA LYS A 44 -9.60 0.11 -0.19
C LYS A 44 -8.21 0.63 -0.53
N PRO A 45 -7.93 1.92 -0.31
CA PRO A 45 -6.61 2.49 -0.62
C PRO A 45 -5.46 1.76 0.05
N VAL A 46 -5.67 1.24 1.26
CA VAL A 46 -4.63 0.50 1.99
C VAL A 46 -4.25 -0.78 1.23
N SER A 47 -5.23 -1.51 0.71
CA SER A 47 -4.95 -2.73 -0.06
C SER A 47 -4.17 -2.42 -1.34
N ILE A 48 -4.56 -1.36 -2.03
CA ILE A 48 -3.86 -0.92 -3.24
C ILE A 48 -2.42 -0.51 -2.90
N ALA A 49 -2.24 0.22 -1.80
CA ALA A 49 -0.92 0.66 -1.36
C ALA A 49 -0.01 -0.51 -1.04
N ILE A 50 -0.52 -1.53 -0.34
CA ILE A 50 0.25 -2.72 0.01
C ILE A 50 0.72 -3.44 -1.25
N ASN A 51 -0.17 -3.64 -2.21
CA ASN A 51 0.17 -4.31 -3.46
C ASN A 51 1.17 -3.49 -4.27
N LYS A 52 1.01 -2.18 -4.30
CA LYS A 52 1.91 -1.30 -5.04
C LYS A 52 3.32 -1.33 -4.44
N LEU A 53 3.43 -1.23 -3.12
CA LEU A 53 4.73 -1.28 -2.47
C LEU A 53 5.42 -2.63 -2.69
N ALA A 54 4.68 -3.72 -2.60
CA ALA A 54 5.24 -5.04 -2.83
C ALA A 54 5.71 -5.20 -4.28
N SER A 55 4.95 -4.67 -5.23
CA SER A 55 5.31 -4.69 -6.64
C SER A 55 6.56 -3.85 -6.89
N ASP A 56 6.63 -2.65 -6.33
CA ASP A 56 7.78 -1.76 -6.49
C ASP A 56 9.07 -2.38 -5.93
N LYS A 57 8.95 -3.21 -4.90
CA LYS A 57 10.10 -3.89 -4.32
C LYS A 57 10.40 -5.24 -4.99
N GLY A 58 9.63 -5.61 -5.99
CA GLY A 58 9.82 -6.87 -6.68
C GLY A 58 9.38 -8.09 -5.89
N LEU A 59 8.48 -7.92 -4.93
CA LEU A 59 7.99 -9.00 -4.08
C LEU A 59 6.74 -9.69 -4.62
N LEU A 60 6.13 -9.12 -5.64
CA LEU A 60 4.98 -9.70 -6.32
C LEU A 60 5.30 -9.99 -7.77
#